data_80512182c75975f8c5b2d826c43c147d
#
_entry.id   80512182c75975f8c5b2d826c43c147d
#
_cell.length_a   1.000
_cell.length_b   1.000
_cell.length_c   1.000
_cell.angle_alpha   90.00
_cell.angle_beta   90.00
_cell.angle_gamma   90.00
#
_symmetry.space_group_name_H-M   'P 1'
#
loop_
_entity.id
_entity.type
_entity.pdbx_description
1 polymer ?
#
loop_
_entity_poly.entity_id
_entity_poly.type
_entity_poly.pdbx_seq_one_letter_code
_entity_poly.pdbx_strand_id
1 'polypeptide(L)'
;NNRSEKIMFKIKKIFLFLLVSLFFGCNKENNNDISSETQQIEVGYITLKSEEVPLQQELSGRIKAIYKSEVRPQIDGIIKEQLFKEGSFVKKGDILYVIDPDSYQAIYEEALATLKSSEANLITLKLKNERYEESVKFDVISKQEADDAKAAYLQAIALVEQNKALVKSAKINLDRTKIKAQVSGFIGISNYTVGALVSQNQTNALTTIRDTTKVYVDLSQSNNQLFKLKRLNKDSIKENDIDVNIILPDDTVYKHMGKLKLQEISVDE
;
A
#
# COMPACT_ATOMS: atom_id res chain seq x y z
N ASN A 1 108.86 21.98 -87.00
CA ASN A 1 108.37 20.86 -86.21
C ASN A 1 107.51 21.30 -84.94
N ASN A 2 107.13 22.51 -84.85
CA ASN A 2 106.50 23.01 -83.62
C ASN A 2 105.00 23.41 -83.82
N ARG A 3 104.51 23.07 -85.01
CA ARG A 3 103.07 23.41 -85.40
C ARG A 3 102.14 22.23 -85.29
N SER A 4 102.64 21.03 -85.45
CA SER A 4 101.77 19.83 -85.40
C SER A 4 101.50 19.41 -83.95
N GLU A 5 102.42 19.62 -83.04
CA GLU A 5 102.18 19.26 -81.60
C GLU A 5 101.17 20.20 -80.91
N LYS A 6 101.18 21.50 -81.30
CA LYS A 6 100.17 22.40 -80.80
C LYS A 6 98.77 22.18 -81.24
N ILE A 7 98.68 21.62 -82.51
CA ILE A 7 97.35 21.23 -83.04
C ILE A 7 96.88 19.98 -82.40
N MET A 8 97.77 19.03 -82.18
CA MET A 8 97.37 17.76 -81.55
C MET A 8 97.03 17.98 -80.05
N PHE A 9 97.72 18.90 -79.39
CA PHE A 9 97.41 19.25 -77.99
C PHE A 9 96.05 19.99 -77.89
N LYS A 10 95.72 20.88 -78.88
CA LYS A 10 94.39 21.45 -79.00
C LYS A 10 93.29 20.51 -79.27
N ILE A 11 93.51 19.55 -80.19
CA ILE A 11 92.58 18.49 -80.56
C ILE A 11 92.36 17.56 -79.30
N LYS A 12 93.40 17.22 -78.58
CA LYS A 12 93.30 16.40 -77.42
C LYS A 12 92.53 17.12 -76.30
N LYS A 13 92.72 18.48 -76.12
CA LYS A 13 91.98 19.27 -75.21
C LYS A 13 90.48 19.42 -75.61
N ILE A 14 90.20 19.56 -76.87
CA ILE A 14 88.82 19.63 -77.44
C ILE A 14 88.17 18.29 -77.30
N PHE A 15 88.90 17.17 -77.55
CA PHE A 15 88.38 15.83 -77.33
C PHE A 15 88.13 15.49 -75.90
N LEU A 16 88.99 15.96 -75.00
CA LEU A 16 88.86 15.79 -73.53
C LEU A 16 87.64 16.62 -73.02
N PHE A 17 87.44 17.84 -73.63
CA PHE A 17 86.36 18.68 -73.25
C PHE A 17 85.00 18.14 -73.81
N LEU A 18 85.00 17.47 -74.99
CA LEU A 18 83.87 16.82 -75.59
C LEU A 18 83.52 15.52 -74.81
N LEU A 19 84.51 14.81 -74.26
CA LEU A 19 84.32 13.61 -73.44
C LEU A 19 83.75 13.94 -72.11
N VAL A 20 84.11 15.09 -71.50
CA VAL A 20 83.59 15.54 -70.21
C VAL A 20 82.18 16.07 -70.35
N SER A 21 81.76 16.63 -71.51
CA SER A 21 80.41 17.09 -71.77
C SER A 21 79.38 15.97 -71.99
N LEU A 22 79.89 14.74 -72.38
CA LEU A 22 79.04 13.55 -72.52
C LEU A 22 78.76 12.86 -71.19
N PHE A 23 79.51 13.17 -70.14
CA PHE A 23 79.17 12.69 -68.81
C PHE A 23 78.22 13.62 -67.99
N PHE A 24 77.88 14.84 -68.50
CA PHE A 24 76.93 15.71 -67.90
C PHE A 24 75.53 15.72 -68.62
N GLY A 25 75.27 14.66 -69.42
CA GLY A 25 73.99 14.47 -70.10
C GLY A 25 73.03 13.67 -69.25
N CYS A 26 72.10 14.31 -68.62
CA CYS A 26 70.78 13.88 -68.20
C CYS A 26 70.71 12.49 -67.53
N ASN A 27 70.86 12.50 -66.22
CA ASN A 27 69.99 11.68 -65.46
C ASN A 27 68.85 12.57 -64.89
N LYS A 28 67.87 12.85 -65.72
CA LYS A 28 66.58 13.32 -65.30
C LYS A 28 65.76 12.06 -65.14
N GLU A 29 66.03 11.32 -64.02
CA GLU A 29 65.02 10.41 -63.50
C GLU A 29 63.80 11.22 -63.20
N ASN A 30 62.82 11.11 -64.03
CA ASN A 30 61.44 11.40 -63.66
C ASN A 30 61.08 10.35 -62.59
N ASN A 31 61.54 10.59 -61.37
CA ASN A 31 60.81 10.09 -60.24
C ASN A 31 59.46 10.82 -60.26
N ASN A 32 58.52 10.26 -60.99
CA ASN A 32 57.12 10.37 -60.60
C ASN A 32 57.04 9.65 -59.27
N ASP A 33 57.58 10.26 -58.20
CA ASP A 33 57.02 10.05 -56.89
C ASP A 33 55.55 10.47 -57.00
N ILE A 34 54.74 9.48 -57.36
CA ILE A 34 53.38 9.47 -56.92
C ILE A 34 53.51 9.44 -55.40
N SER A 35 53.74 10.60 -54.79
CA SER A 35 53.31 10.84 -53.42
C SER A 35 51.80 10.57 -53.47
N SER A 36 51.43 9.32 -53.31
CA SER A 36 50.17 9.01 -52.73
C SER A 36 50.20 9.73 -51.39
N GLU A 37 49.75 10.99 -51.38
CA GLU A 37 49.18 11.58 -50.20
C GLU A 37 48.16 10.53 -49.73
N THR A 38 48.58 9.68 -48.86
CA THR A 38 47.65 8.89 -48.03
C THR A 38 46.91 9.97 -47.33
N GLN A 39 45.76 10.39 -47.85
CA GLN A 39 44.78 11.17 -47.14
C GLN A 39 44.53 10.34 -45.90
N GLN A 40 45.14 10.73 -44.81
CA GLN A 40 44.79 10.22 -43.50
C GLN A 40 43.34 10.65 -43.28
N ILE A 41 42.43 9.71 -43.55
CA ILE A 41 41.04 9.92 -43.20
C ILE A 41 41.01 10.01 -41.68
N GLU A 42 40.84 11.21 -41.17
CA GLU A 42 40.56 11.41 -39.76
C GLU A 42 39.24 10.72 -39.45
N VAL A 43 39.32 9.57 -38.81
CA VAL A 43 38.14 8.85 -38.29
C VAL A 43 38.00 9.23 -36.81
N GLY A 44 36.91 9.95 -36.52
CA GLY A 44 36.48 10.14 -35.15
C GLY A 44 36.06 8.79 -34.56
N TYR A 45 36.66 8.36 -33.48
CA TYR A 45 36.21 7.20 -32.74
C TYR A 45 35.63 7.64 -31.40
N ILE A 46 34.56 6.99 -31.00
CA ILE A 46 33.98 7.14 -29.68
C ILE A 46 34.32 5.89 -28.89
N THR A 47 35.02 6.06 -27.80
CA THR A 47 35.23 4.97 -26.85
C THR A 47 33.96 4.76 -26.06
N LEU A 48 33.25 3.66 -26.34
CA LEU A 48 32.09 3.28 -25.59
C LEU A 48 32.54 2.83 -24.20
N LYS A 49 32.06 3.53 -23.17
CA LYS A 49 32.17 3.08 -21.80
C LYS A 49 30.90 2.33 -21.46
N SER A 50 31.04 1.19 -20.78
CA SER A 50 29.89 0.49 -20.22
C SER A 50 29.36 1.30 -19.06
N GLU A 51 28.17 1.86 -19.20
CA GLU A 51 27.46 2.56 -18.14
C GLU A 51 26.18 1.76 -17.80
N GLU A 52 25.86 1.72 -16.53
CA GLU A 52 24.58 1.16 -16.08
C GLU A 52 23.46 2.14 -16.46
N VAL A 53 22.62 1.76 -17.40
CA VAL A 53 21.48 2.55 -17.81
C VAL A 53 20.26 2.05 -17.02
N PRO A 54 19.63 2.89 -16.20
CA PRO A 54 18.43 2.49 -15.48
C PRO A 54 17.32 2.19 -16.50
N LEU A 55 16.76 0.99 -16.43
CA LEU A 55 15.59 0.62 -17.22
C LEU A 55 14.37 1.30 -16.59
N GLN A 56 13.85 2.33 -17.24
CA GLN A 56 12.61 2.99 -16.84
C GLN A 56 11.46 2.48 -17.70
N GLN A 57 10.34 2.18 -17.06
CA GLN A 57 9.11 1.77 -17.72
C GLN A 57 7.94 2.53 -17.12
N GLU A 58 7.15 3.16 -17.98
CA GLU A 58 5.90 3.80 -17.59
C GLU A 58 4.75 2.78 -17.66
N LEU A 59 3.94 2.74 -16.61
CA LEU A 59 2.79 1.87 -16.48
C LEU A 59 1.57 2.69 -16.07
N SER A 60 0.45 2.41 -16.69
CA SER A 60 -0.82 2.99 -16.26
C SER A 60 -1.28 2.34 -14.96
N GLY A 61 -1.73 3.17 -14.00
CA GLY A 61 -2.18 2.70 -12.71
C GLY A 61 -3.48 3.34 -12.24
N ARG A 62 -4.17 2.65 -11.32
CA ARG A 62 -5.34 3.17 -10.61
C ARG A 62 -5.06 3.27 -9.13
N ILE A 63 -5.36 4.43 -8.57
CA ILE A 63 -5.25 4.65 -7.12
C ILE A 63 -6.45 4.00 -6.42
N LYS A 64 -6.17 3.16 -5.42
CA LYS A 64 -7.16 2.55 -4.53
C LYS A 64 -6.83 2.84 -3.08
N ALA A 65 -7.85 3.14 -2.27
CA ALA A 65 -7.68 3.22 -0.83
C ALA A 65 -7.31 1.84 -0.26
N ILE A 66 -6.37 1.81 0.69
CA ILE A 66 -5.95 0.56 1.36
C ILE A 66 -7.12 -0.01 2.17
N TYR A 67 -7.82 0.84 2.91
CA TYR A 67 -8.96 0.45 3.71
C TYR A 67 -10.22 1.10 3.19
N LYS A 68 -11.19 0.26 2.86
CA LYS A 68 -12.56 0.63 2.56
C LYS A 68 -13.43 -0.01 3.63
N SER A 69 -13.98 0.78 4.55
CA SER A 69 -14.87 0.31 5.60
C SER A 69 -16.32 0.62 5.23
N GLU A 70 -17.11 -0.41 5.07
CA GLU A 70 -18.56 -0.27 4.86
C GLU A 70 -19.24 -0.11 6.21
N VAL A 71 -19.98 0.96 6.36
CA VAL A 71 -20.78 1.25 7.56
C VAL A 71 -22.12 0.56 7.40
N ARG A 72 -22.38 -0.45 8.22
CA ARG A 72 -23.63 -1.23 8.22
C ARG A 72 -24.30 -1.14 9.59
N PRO A 73 -25.64 -1.14 9.65
CA PRO A 73 -26.35 -1.19 10.93
C PRO A 73 -26.12 -2.55 11.59
N GLN A 74 -26.04 -2.57 12.92
CA GLN A 74 -25.90 -3.78 13.73
C GLN A 74 -27.20 -4.13 14.48
N ILE A 75 -28.22 -3.31 14.32
CA ILE A 75 -29.56 -3.44 14.88
C ILE A 75 -30.58 -2.94 13.86
N ASP A 76 -31.83 -3.30 14.05
CA ASP A 76 -32.95 -2.86 13.24
C ASP A 76 -33.54 -1.57 13.81
N GLY A 77 -34.05 -0.70 12.97
CA GLY A 77 -34.75 0.50 13.40
C GLY A 77 -34.74 1.61 12.35
N ILE A 78 -35.30 2.77 12.73
CA ILE A 78 -35.44 3.94 11.85
C ILE A 78 -34.24 4.87 12.13
N ILE A 79 -33.64 5.40 11.08
CA ILE A 79 -32.59 6.44 11.21
C ILE A 79 -33.26 7.73 11.70
N LYS A 80 -32.88 8.15 12.89
CA LYS A 80 -33.41 9.39 13.54
C LYS A 80 -32.55 10.59 13.15
N GLU A 81 -31.23 10.41 13.05
CA GLU A 81 -30.28 11.49 12.75
C GLU A 81 -29.11 10.99 11.91
N GLN A 82 -28.58 11.90 11.07
CA GLN A 82 -27.30 11.76 10.37
C GLN A 82 -26.41 12.92 10.82
N LEU A 83 -25.27 12.59 11.46
CA LEU A 83 -24.42 13.57 12.15
C LEU A 83 -23.11 13.90 11.41
N PHE A 84 -23.00 13.57 10.15
CA PHE A 84 -21.83 13.87 9.33
C PHE A 84 -22.24 14.58 8.05
N LYS A 85 -21.27 15.27 7.44
CA LYS A 85 -21.40 15.84 6.10
C LYS A 85 -20.78 14.89 5.10
N GLU A 86 -21.50 14.56 4.05
CA GLU A 86 -20.99 13.73 2.96
C GLU A 86 -19.71 14.30 2.33
N GLY A 87 -18.76 13.44 2.01
CA GLY A 87 -17.44 13.83 1.52
C GLY A 87 -16.48 14.42 2.56
N SER A 88 -16.91 14.60 3.82
CA SER A 88 -16.03 15.13 4.89
C SER A 88 -15.13 14.06 5.48
N PHE A 89 -14.08 14.51 6.16
CA PHE A 89 -13.23 13.63 6.94
C PHE A 89 -13.87 13.34 8.30
N VAL A 90 -13.92 12.05 8.66
CA VAL A 90 -14.42 11.56 9.95
C VAL A 90 -13.30 10.82 10.69
N LYS A 91 -13.32 10.90 12.01
CA LYS A 91 -12.37 10.19 12.89
C LYS A 91 -12.99 8.89 13.40
N LYS A 92 -12.17 7.88 13.63
CA LYS A 92 -12.60 6.66 14.31
C LYS A 92 -13.27 7.00 15.64
N GLY A 93 -14.50 6.50 15.84
CA GLY A 93 -15.32 6.74 17.02
C GLY A 93 -16.37 7.84 16.83
N ASP A 94 -16.27 8.69 15.81
CA ASP A 94 -17.30 9.70 15.53
C ASP A 94 -18.66 9.03 15.28
N ILE A 95 -19.72 9.60 15.82
CA ILE A 95 -21.09 9.11 15.60
C ILE A 95 -21.55 9.58 14.22
N LEU A 96 -21.95 8.64 13.40
CA LEU A 96 -22.39 8.89 12.02
C LEU A 96 -23.92 8.94 11.90
N TYR A 97 -24.58 7.95 12.48
CA TYR A 97 -26.04 7.85 12.49
C TYR A 97 -26.54 7.54 13.90
N VAL A 98 -27.73 7.98 14.15
CA VAL A 98 -28.50 7.60 15.34
C VAL A 98 -29.74 6.88 14.86
N ILE A 99 -29.87 5.60 15.20
CA ILE A 99 -31.11 4.82 15.07
C ILE A 99 -31.98 5.14 16.28
N ASP A 100 -33.28 5.14 16.11
CA ASP A 100 -34.24 5.42 17.22
C ASP A 100 -33.95 4.52 18.42
N PRO A 101 -33.53 5.09 19.57
CA PRO A 101 -33.09 4.33 20.71
C PRO A 101 -34.22 3.95 21.68
N ASP A 102 -35.46 4.49 21.50
CA ASP A 102 -36.47 4.48 22.55
C ASP A 102 -36.87 3.05 22.97
N SER A 103 -37.05 2.13 22.00
CA SER A 103 -37.35 0.73 22.32
C SER A 103 -36.16 -0.01 22.99
N TYR A 104 -34.95 0.27 22.56
CA TYR A 104 -33.75 -0.32 23.15
C TYR A 104 -33.46 0.23 24.55
N GLN A 105 -33.77 1.50 24.78
CA GLN A 105 -33.69 2.12 26.09
C GLN A 105 -34.66 1.46 27.07
N ALA A 106 -35.91 1.24 26.66
CA ALA A 106 -36.92 0.60 27.48
C ALA A 106 -36.52 -0.85 27.86
N ILE A 107 -35.97 -1.63 26.90
CA ILE A 107 -35.46 -2.99 27.17
C ILE A 107 -34.29 -2.96 28.14
N TYR A 108 -33.40 -2.00 28.04
CA TYR A 108 -32.29 -1.84 28.96
C TYR A 108 -32.75 -1.51 30.38
N GLU A 109 -33.73 -0.62 30.52
CA GLU A 109 -34.33 -0.24 31.81
C GLU A 109 -35.08 -1.40 32.47
N GLU A 110 -35.82 -2.20 31.69
CA GLU A 110 -36.46 -3.44 32.14
C GLU A 110 -35.43 -4.45 32.71
N ALA A 111 -34.33 -4.68 31.97
CA ALA A 111 -33.28 -5.56 32.41
C ALA A 111 -32.60 -5.06 33.71
N LEU A 112 -32.42 -3.74 33.84
CA LEU A 112 -31.91 -3.13 35.09
C LEU A 112 -32.87 -3.32 36.28
N ALA A 113 -34.17 -3.16 36.07
CA ALA A 113 -35.17 -3.37 37.10
C ALA A 113 -35.18 -4.85 37.56
N THR A 114 -35.09 -5.78 36.63
CA THR A 114 -35.02 -7.22 36.92
C THR A 114 -33.75 -7.59 37.69
N LEU A 115 -32.60 -6.99 37.35
CA LEU A 115 -31.36 -7.18 38.07
C LEU A 115 -31.51 -6.68 39.53
N LYS A 116 -32.04 -5.48 39.73
CA LYS A 116 -32.25 -4.91 41.07
C LYS A 116 -33.18 -5.79 41.91
N SER A 117 -34.22 -6.38 41.34
CA SER A 117 -35.10 -7.32 42.03
C SER A 117 -34.37 -8.59 42.46
N SER A 118 -33.55 -9.16 41.59
CA SER A 118 -32.73 -10.34 41.93
C SER A 118 -31.64 -10.06 42.97
N GLU A 119 -31.05 -8.88 42.97
CA GLU A 119 -30.09 -8.44 43.97
C GLU A 119 -30.77 -8.28 45.36
N ALA A 120 -31.97 -7.73 45.39
CA ALA A 120 -32.75 -7.62 46.67
C ALA A 120 -33.10 -9.02 47.24
N ASN A 121 -33.50 -9.95 46.35
CA ASN A 121 -33.76 -11.35 46.76
C ASN A 121 -32.48 -12.05 47.23
N LEU A 122 -31.36 -11.83 46.59
CA LEU A 122 -30.04 -12.36 46.99
C LEU A 122 -29.69 -11.93 48.42
N ILE A 123 -29.89 -10.63 48.78
CA ILE A 123 -29.64 -10.12 50.13
C ILE A 123 -30.49 -10.89 51.14
N THR A 124 -31.79 -11.08 50.85
CA THR A 124 -32.69 -11.81 51.72
C THR A 124 -32.23 -13.27 51.97
N LEU A 125 -31.88 -13.99 50.89
CA LEU A 125 -31.44 -15.36 51.00
C LEU A 125 -30.05 -15.50 51.62
N LYS A 126 -29.17 -14.55 51.37
CA LYS A 126 -27.88 -14.46 52.07
C LYS A 126 -28.05 -14.36 53.60
N LEU A 127 -28.86 -13.43 54.05
CA LEU A 127 -29.14 -13.26 55.49
C LEU A 127 -29.83 -14.51 56.10
N LYS A 128 -30.68 -15.19 55.32
CA LYS A 128 -31.28 -16.45 55.73
C LYS A 128 -30.23 -17.53 55.89
N ASN A 129 -29.35 -17.70 54.92
CA ASN A 129 -28.26 -18.70 54.95
C ASN A 129 -27.32 -18.45 56.14
N GLU A 130 -26.88 -17.18 56.36
CA GLU A 130 -26.01 -16.83 57.49
C GLU A 130 -26.63 -17.21 58.85
N ARG A 131 -27.92 -16.87 59.04
CA ARG A 131 -28.65 -17.25 60.27
C ARG A 131 -28.75 -18.76 60.44
N TYR A 132 -28.99 -19.49 59.37
CA TYR A 132 -29.15 -20.94 59.41
C TYR A 132 -27.81 -21.66 59.66
N GLU A 133 -26.70 -21.15 59.11
CA GLU A 133 -25.35 -21.63 59.40
C GLU A 133 -24.97 -21.47 60.87
N GLU A 134 -25.42 -20.37 61.50
CA GLU A 134 -25.23 -20.17 62.93
C GLU A 134 -26.12 -21.10 63.78
N SER A 135 -27.43 -21.23 63.42
CA SER A 135 -28.40 -22.02 64.20
C SER A 135 -28.09 -23.52 64.21
N VAL A 136 -27.51 -24.06 63.15
CA VAL A 136 -27.05 -25.46 63.06
C VAL A 136 -25.95 -25.77 64.09
N LYS A 137 -25.09 -24.81 64.42
CA LYS A 137 -24.01 -24.99 65.39
C LYS A 137 -24.50 -25.23 66.80
N PHE A 138 -25.75 -24.85 67.07
CA PHE A 138 -26.40 -24.97 68.37
C PHE A 138 -27.53 -26.01 68.35
N ASP A 139 -27.59 -26.86 67.28
CA ASP A 139 -28.64 -27.89 67.13
C ASP A 139 -30.10 -27.35 67.15
N VAL A 140 -30.29 -26.07 66.80
CA VAL A 140 -31.61 -25.40 66.78
C VAL A 140 -32.44 -25.73 65.56
N ILE A 141 -31.77 -26.04 64.44
CA ILE A 141 -32.40 -26.44 63.16
C ILE A 141 -31.74 -27.71 62.62
N SER A 142 -32.44 -28.40 61.71
CA SER A 142 -31.89 -29.58 61.02
C SER A 142 -30.79 -29.17 60.04
N LYS A 143 -29.83 -30.09 59.86
CA LYS A 143 -28.78 -29.92 58.84
C LYS A 143 -29.34 -29.77 57.43
N GLN A 144 -30.44 -30.48 57.14
CA GLN A 144 -31.13 -30.40 55.87
C GLN A 144 -31.66 -28.95 55.59
N GLU A 145 -32.29 -28.32 56.57
CA GLU A 145 -32.78 -26.94 56.39
C GLU A 145 -31.66 -25.93 56.17
N ALA A 146 -30.50 -26.13 56.78
CA ALA A 146 -29.32 -25.30 56.53
C ALA A 146 -28.75 -25.53 55.09
N ASP A 147 -28.69 -26.80 54.66
CA ASP A 147 -28.25 -27.14 53.29
C ASP A 147 -29.20 -26.58 52.24
N ASP A 148 -30.53 -26.63 52.46
CA ASP A 148 -31.55 -26.03 51.59
C ASP A 148 -31.43 -24.50 51.53
N ALA A 149 -31.17 -23.83 52.65
CA ALA A 149 -30.96 -22.37 52.67
C ALA A 149 -29.68 -21.98 51.92
N LYS A 150 -28.61 -22.78 52.04
CA LYS A 150 -27.38 -22.60 51.29
C LYS A 150 -27.58 -22.78 49.80
N ALA A 151 -28.30 -23.84 49.39
CA ALA A 151 -28.64 -24.08 48.01
C ALA A 151 -29.45 -22.91 47.42
N ALA A 152 -30.46 -22.42 48.15
CA ALA A 152 -31.24 -21.25 47.71
C ALA A 152 -30.38 -19.97 47.54
N TYR A 153 -29.45 -19.75 48.47
CA TYR A 153 -28.50 -18.63 48.34
C TYR A 153 -27.61 -18.77 47.11
N LEU A 154 -27.04 -19.96 46.84
CA LEU A 154 -26.21 -20.16 45.66
C LEU A 154 -27.01 -20.02 44.35
N GLN A 155 -28.27 -20.43 44.34
CA GLN A 155 -29.19 -20.21 43.21
C GLN A 155 -29.42 -18.72 42.97
N ALA A 156 -29.60 -17.93 44.03
CA ALA A 156 -29.78 -16.50 43.91
C ALA A 156 -28.53 -15.76 43.39
N ILE A 157 -27.33 -16.24 43.75
CA ILE A 157 -26.08 -15.72 43.18
C ILE A 157 -26.09 -15.96 41.67
N ALA A 158 -26.38 -17.19 41.23
CA ALA A 158 -26.41 -17.53 39.80
C ALA A 158 -27.45 -16.71 39.04
N LEU A 159 -28.63 -16.44 39.64
CA LEU A 159 -29.68 -15.62 39.03
C LEU A 159 -29.23 -14.16 38.86
N VAL A 160 -28.53 -13.59 39.83
CA VAL A 160 -27.96 -12.21 39.74
C VAL A 160 -26.93 -12.18 38.60
N GLU A 161 -26.03 -13.15 38.46
CA GLU A 161 -25.07 -13.18 37.36
C GLU A 161 -25.76 -13.35 36.00
N GLN A 162 -26.81 -14.15 35.89
CA GLN A 162 -27.63 -14.23 34.70
C GLN A 162 -28.25 -12.88 34.33
N ASN A 163 -28.86 -12.17 35.28
CA ASN A 163 -29.49 -10.89 35.03
C ASN A 163 -28.46 -9.78 34.72
N LYS A 164 -27.25 -9.81 35.28
CA LYS A 164 -26.14 -8.95 34.86
C LYS A 164 -25.77 -9.15 33.39
N ALA A 165 -25.76 -10.40 32.94
CA ALA A 165 -25.50 -10.70 31.53
C ALA A 165 -26.60 -10.16 30.61
N LEU A 166 -27.86 -10.23 31.04
CA LEU A 166 -29.00 -9.65 30.28
C LEU A 166 -28.89 -8.13 30.20
N VAL A 167 -28.58 -7.45 31.29
CA VAL A 167 -28.33 -5.99 31.30
C VAL A 167 -27.21 -5.63 30.34
N LYS A 168 -26.10 -6.38 30.36
CA LYS A 168 -24.98 -6.16 29.46
C LYS A 168 -25.39 -6.29 27.99
N SER A 169 -26.19 -7.31 27.67
CA SER A 169 -26.70 -7.54 26.31
C SER A 169 -27.61 -6.39 25.84
N ALA A 170 -28.56 -5.98 26.67
CA ALA A 170 -29.47 -4.88 26.38
C ALA A 170 -28.68 -3.56 26.18
N LYS A 171 -27.66 -3.31 27.03
CA LYS A 171 -26.80 -2.14 26.87
C LYS A 171 -26.01 -2.15 25.57
N ILE A 172 -25.47 -3.28 25.15
CA ILE A 172 -24.76 -3.41 23.86
C ILE A 172 -25.69 -3.03 22.70
N ASN A 173 -26.95 -3.49 22.74
CA ASN A 173 -27.91 -3.17 21.69
C ASN A 173 -28.28 -1.68 21.71
N LEU A 174 -28.45 -1.09 22.88
CA LEU A 174 -28.65 0.35 23.02
C LEU A 174 -27.45 1.15 22.50
N ASP A 175 -26.23 0.73 22.84
CA ASP A 175 -25.00 1.40 22.36
C ASP A 175 -24.86 1.31 20.84
N ARG A 176 -25.39 0.24 20.22
CA ARG A 176 -25.42 0.05 18.76
C ARG A 176 -26.40 0.93 18.02
N THR A 177 -27.35 1.59 18.73
CA THR A 177 -28.20 2.62 18.12
C THR A 177 -27.38 3.80 17.61
N LYS A 178 -26.20 4.05 18.19
CA LYS A 178 -25.25 5.07 17.76
C LYS A 178 -24.20 4.42 16.86
N ILE A 179 -24.41 4.51 15.56
CA ILE A 179 -23.48 3.94 14.57
C ILE A 179 -22.25 4.84 14.48
N LYS A 180 -21.08 4.26 14.80
CA LYS A 180 -19.80 5.00 14.86
C LYS A 180 -18.87 4.61 13.73
N ALA A 181 -18.00 5.54 13.32
CA ALA A 181 -16.92 5.29 12.39
C ALA A 181 -15.92 4.26 12.96
N GLN A 182 -15.70 3.18 12.23
CA GLN A 182 -14.75 2.12 12.64
C GLN A 182 -13.31 2.48 12.30
N VAL A 183 -13.12 3.33 11.29
CA VAL A 183 -11.82 3.84 10.82
C VAL A 183 -11.92 5.33 10.58
N SER A 184 -10.78 6.03 10.63
CA SER A 184 -10.70 7.43 10.20
C SER A 184 -10.55 7.49 8.68
N GLY A 185 -11.14 8.50 8.03
CA GLY A 185 -11.04 8.66 6.59
C GLY A 185 -12.13 9.55 6.01
N PHE A 186 -12.20 9.63 4.70
CA PHE A 186 -13.25 10.37 4.01
C PHE A 186 -14.51 9.50 3.87
N ILE A 187 -15.62 10.02 4.37
CA ILE A 187 -16.92 9.35 4.29
C ILE A 187 -17.57 9.64 2.93
N GLY A 188 -18.17 8.61 2.34
CA GLY A 188 -18.91 8.74 1.09
C GLY A 188 -20.30 9.35 1.26
N ILE A 189 -21.10 9.28 0.20
CA ILE A 189 -22.51 9.62 0.23
C ILE A 189 -23.29 8.62 1.08
N SER A 190 -24.38 9.05 1.67
CA SER A 190 -25.31 8.19 2.39
C SER A 190 -26.29 7.53 1.41
N ASN A 191 -26.43 6.22 1.49
CA ASN A 191 -27.41 5.48 0.69
C ASN A 191 -28.83 5.50 1.31
N TYR A 192 -28.95 5.99 2.54
CA TYR A 192 -30.20 6.04 3.30
C TYR A 192 -30.36 7.42 3.93
N THR A 193 -31.60 7.94 3.91
CA THR A 193 -31.93 9.23 4.49
C THR A 193 -32.49 9.06 5.90
N VAL A 194 -32.54 10.15 6.65
CA VAL A 194 -33.28 10.22 7.91
C VAL A 194 -34.72 9.80 7.67
N GLY A 195 -35.30 8.99 8.56
CA GLY A 195 -36.60 8.37 8.43
C GLY A 195 -36.63 7.01 7.74
N ALA A 196 -35.52 6.58 7.13
CA ALA A 196 -35.44 5.27 6.51
C ALA A 196 -35.36 4.14 7.55
N LEU A 197 -36.06 3.05 7.30
CA LEU A 197 -35.94 1.81 8.06
C LEU A 197 -34.66 1.06 7.61
N VAL A 198 -33.85 0.65 8.56
CA VAL A 198 -32.64 -0.12 8.32
C VAL A 198 -32.66 -1.42 9.11
N SER A 199 -31.98 -2.43 8.59
CA SER A 199 -31.95 -3.77 9.19
C SER A 199 -30.54 -4.30 9.31
N GLN A 200 -30.27 -5.07 10.37
CA GLN A 200 -28.96 -5.68 10.66
C GLN A 200 -28.41 -6.50 9.47
N ASN A 201 -29.27 -7.20 8.75
CA ASN A 201 -28.91 -8.11 7.67
C ASN A 201 -29.04 -7.50 6.27
N GLN A 202 -29.21 -6.17 6.14
CA GLN A 202 -29.35 -5.55 4.82
C GLN A 202 -28.07 -5.69 3.99
N THR A 203 -28.26 -5.92 2.68
CA THR A 203 -27.14 -6.09 1.73
C THR A 203 -26.39 -4.78 1.49
N ASN A 204 -27.10 -3.65 1.44
CA ASN A 204 -26.49 -2.37 1.13
C ASN A 204 -25.95 -1.69 2.39
N ALA A 205 -24.72 -1.21 2.31
CA ALA A 205 -24.14 -0.39 3.37
C ALA A 205 -24.83 0.98 3.43
N LEU A 206 -24.87 1.57 4.64
CA LEU A 206 -25.37 2.94 4.82
C LEU A 206 -24.48 3.95 4.10
N THR A 207 -23.19 3.81 4.25
CA THR A 207 -22.15 4.60 3.60
C THR A 207 -20.82 3.84 3.63
N THR A 208 -19.79 4.42 3.02
CA THR A 208 -18.44 3.84 3.00
C THR A 208 -17.43 4.88 3.46
N ILE A 209 -16.53 4.50 4.35
CA ILE A 209 -15.39 5.33 4.75
C ILE A 209 -14.15 4.80 4.02
N ARG A 210 -13.38 5.71 3.38
CA ARG A 210 -12.12 5.39 2.70
C ARG A 210 -10.98 6.06 3.42
N ASP A 211 -10.03 5.24 3.89
CA ASP A 211 -8.78 5.75 4.43
C ASP A 211 -7.86 6.13 3.28
N THR A 212 -7.48 7.40 3.23
CA THR A 212 -6.59 7.95 2.19
C THR A 212 -5.19 8.28 2.71
N THR A 213 -4.87 7.91 3.95
CA THR A 213 -3.52 8.12 4.52
C THR A 213 -2.45 7.33 3.77
N LYS A 214 -2.83 6.16 3.27
CA LYS A 214 -2.01 5.35 2.37
C LYS A 214 -2.88 4.84 1.24
N VAL A 215 -2.30 4.75 0.06
CA VAL A 215 -3.00 4.26 -1.12
C VAL A 215 -2.20 3.16 -1.79
N TYR A 216 -2.89 2.24 -2.43
CA TYR A 216 -2.29 1.35 -3.42
C TYR A 216 -2.46 1.96 -4.80
N VAL A 217 -1.48 1.71 -5.65
CA VAL A 217 -1.60 1.98 -7.07
C VAL A 217 -1.55 0.62 -7.76
N ASP A 218 -2.70 0.19 -8.29
CA ASP A 218 -2.79 -1.03 -9.07
C ASP A 218 -2.26 -0.74 -10.46
N LEU A 219 -1.20 -1.43 -10.84
CA LEU A 219 -0.56 -1.30 -12.15
C LEU A 219 -1.05 -2.41 -13.06
N SER A 220 -1.54 -2.05 -14.25
CA SER A 220 -1.92 -3.02 -15.28
C SER A 220 -0.75 -3.26 -16.22
N GLN A 221 -0.33 -4.52 -16.34
CA GLN A 221 0.79 -4.92 -17.20
C GLN A 221 0.49 -6.21 -17.93
N SER A 222 0.96 -6.32 -19.17
CA SER A 222 0.81 -7.57 -19.92
C SER A 222 1.70 -8.68 -19.34
N ASN A 223 1.22 -9.93 -19.40
CA ASN A 223 1.94 -11.10 -18.91
C ASN A 223 3.36 -11.22 -19.52
N ASN A 224 3.53 -10.90 -20.80
CA ASN A 224 4.83 -10.96 -21.47
C ASN A 224 5.85 -9.97 -20.87
N GLN A 225 5.41 -8.78 -20.49
CA GLN A 225 6.27 -7.78 -19.86
C GLN A 225 6.63 -8.18 -18.43
N LEU A 226 5.68 -8.73 -17.70
CA LEU A 226 5.90 -9.25 -16.35
C LEU A 226 6.95 -10.39 -16.32
N PHE A 227 6.87 -11.31 -17.31
CA PHE A 227 7.87 -12.37 -17.47
C PHE A 227 9.26 -11.83 -17.80
N LYS A 228 9.37 -10.79 -18.62
CA LYS A 228 10.64 -10.12 -18.90
C LYS A 228 11.23 -9.48 -17.64
N LEU A 229 10.43 -8.77 -16.89
CA LEU A 229 10.82 -8.15 -15.61
C LEU A 229 11.29 -9.20 -14.59
N LYS A 230 10.55 -10.30 -14.45
CA LYS A 230 10.94 -11.41 -13.56
C LYS A 230 12.23 -12.09 -14.00
N ARG A 231 12.48 -12.21 -15.30
CA ARG A 231 13.75 -12.78 -15.83
C ARG A 231 14.95 -11.89 -15.56
N LEU A 232 14.79 -10.57 -15.70
CA LEU A 232 15.84 -9.60 -15.42
C LEU A 232 16.16 -9.51 -13.92
N ASN A 233 15.17 -9.78 -13.06
CA ASN A 233 15.30 -9.62 -11.61
C ASN A 233 15.65 -10.90 -10.85
N LYS A 234 15.90 -12.04 -11.54
CA LYS A 234 16.11 -13.33 -10.88
C LYS A 234 17.30 -13.38 -9.90
N ASP A 235 18.27 -12.47 -10.03
CA ASP A 235 19.51 -12.53 -9.26
C ASP A 235 19.80 -11.29 -8.38
N SER A 236 19.00 -10.23 -8.37
CA SER A 236 19.47 -8.96 -7.81
C SER A 236 18.49 -8.13 -6.98
N ILE A 237 17.17 -8.35 -7.01
CA ILE A 237 16.22 -7.44 -6.34
C ILE A 237 15.34 -8.20 -5.35
N LYS A 238 15.51 -7.86 -4.07
CA LYS A 238 14.55 -8.24 -3.03
C LYS A 238 13.21 -7.55 -3.33
N GLU A 239 12.14 -8.29 -3.19
CA GLU A 239 10.76 -7.99 -3.60
C GLU A 239 10.15 -6.64 -3.13
N ASN A 240 10.87 -5.81 -2.41
CA ASN A 240 10.42 -4.52 -1.87
C ASN A 240 11.35 -3.33 -2.18
N ASP A 241 12.31 -3.47 -3.09
CA ASP A 241 13.38 -2.46 -3.27
C ASP A 241 13.25 -1.60 -4.55
N ILE A 242 12.16 -1.80 -5.34
CA ILE A 242 11.96 -0.98 -6.54
C ILE A 242 11.17 0.27 -6.14
N ASP A 243 11.84 1.41 -6.23
CA ASP A 243 11.19 2.70 -6.05
C ASP A 243 10.41 3.09 -7.30
N VAL A 244 9.19 3.59 -7.10
CA VAL A 244 8.26 3.99 -8.16
C VAL A 244 7.90 5.45 -8.01
N ASN A 245 8.12 6.22 -9.07
CA ASN A 245 7.62 7.58 -9.18
C ASN A 245 6.20 7.56 -9.76
N ILE A 246 5.31 8.35 -9.18
CA ILE A 246 3.93 8.49 -9.66
C ILE A 246 3.83 9.79 -10.43
N ILE A 247 3.46 9.70 -11.71
CA ILE A 247 3.17 10.84 -12.56
C ILE A 247 1.66 11.08 -12.53
N LEU A 248 1.27 12.28 -12.17
CA LEU A 248 -0.14 12.68 -12.10
C LEU A 248 -0.67 13.03 -13.50
N PRO A 249 -2.00 13.11 -13.71
CA PRO A 249 -2.60 13.42 -15.02
C PRO A 249 -2.24 14.80 -15.57
N ASP A 250 -1.64 15.65 -14.77
CA ASP A 250 -1.11 17.00 -15.15
C ASP A 250 0.40 16.97 -15.45
N ASP A 251 0.98 15.78 -15.69
CA ASP A 251 2.40 15.51 -15.92
C ASP A 251 3.33 15.89 -14.74
N THR A 252 2.79 16.22 -13.59
CA THR A 252 3.59 16.50 -12.40
C THR A 252 3.97 15.20 -11.69
N VAL A 253 5.19 15.13 -11.16
CA VAL A 253 5.66 14.00 -10.36
C VAL A 253 5.16 14.16 -8.92
N TYR A 254 4.46 13.13 -8.42
CA TYR A 254 4.00 13.13 -7.03
C TYR A 254 5.19 13.15 -6.05
N LYS A 255 5.09 13.97 -5.02
CA LYS A 255 6.17 14.28 -4.08
C LYS A 255 6.75 13.05 -3.35
N HIS A 256 5.96 12.00 -3.16
CA HIS A 256 6.35 10.82 -2.40
C HIS A 256 6.54 9.63 -3.34
N MET A 257 7.69 8.96 -3.19
CA MET A 257 7.96 7.72 -3.91
C MET A 257 7.11 6.58 -3.36
N GLY A 258 6.64 5.73 -4.25
CA GLY A 258 6.00 4.46 -3.92
C GLY A 258 7.01 3.32 -3.93
N LYS A 259 6.65 2.20 -3.30
CA LYS A 259 7.41 0.95 -3.40
C LYS A 259 6.59 -0.09 -4.14
N LEU A 260 7.21 -0.72 -5.14
CA LEU A 260 6.56 -1.78 -5.90
C LEU A 260 6.44 -3.03 -5.02
N LYS A 261 5.20 -3.49 -4.83
CA LYS A 261 4.91 -4.80 -4.24
C LYS A 261 4.39 -5.70 -5.35
N LEU A 262 5.10 -6.77 -5.63
CA LEU A 262 4.62 -7.81 -6.52
C LEU A 262 3.61 -8.67 -5.75
N GLN A 263 2.36 -8.27 -5.79
CA GLN A 263 1.29 -9.00 -5.15
C GLN A 263 0.31 -9.43 -6.23
N GLU A 264 0.13 -10.68 -6.41
CA GLU A 264 -0.90 -11.35 -7.19
C GLU A 264 -0.83 -11.21 -8.73
N ILE A 265 -0.61 -12.34 -9.36
CA ILE A 265 -0.84 -12.52 -10.79
C ILE A 265 -2.30 -12.99 -10.91
N SER A 266 -3.23 -12.05 -11.02
CA SER A 266 -4.58 -12.33 -11.47
C SER A 266 -4.57 -12.28 -12.99
N VAL A 267 -4.85 -13.39 -13.64
CA VAL A 267 -5.10 -13.43 -15.08
C VAL A 267 -6.61 -13.29 -15.24
N ASP A 268 -7.07 -12.12 -15.63
CA ASP A 268 -8.44 -11.97 -16.16
C ASP A 268 -8.46 -12.64 -17.54
N GLU A 269 -9.25 -13.71 -17.67
CA GLU A 269 -9.57 -14.36 -18.96
C GLU A 269 -10.59 -13.53 -19.74
#